data_dbd0e8813f14f49df5d9dfa52925af2f
#
_entry.id   dbd0e8813f14f49df5d9dfa52925af2f
#
_cell.length_a   1.000
_cell.length_b   1.000
_cell.length_c   1.000
_cell.angle_alpha   90.00
_cell.angle_beta   90.00
_cell.angle_gamma   90.00
#
_symmetry.space_group_name_H-M   'P 1'
#
loop_
_entity.id
_entity.type
_entity.pdbx_description
1 polymer ?
#
loop_
_entity_poly.entity_id
_entity_poly.type
_entity_poly.pdbx_seq_one_letter_code
_entity_poly.pdbx_strand_id
1 'polypeptide(L)'
;MSLIAFLGAIEAGLLFGLVALGVFISFRILDFPDLTVDGSLPLGAATAATLIVSGADPYLATLAAMAAGALAGLVTALLNVWLGILHLLASILTMISLYTINLRVMGKPNQALLGEATVFTPFEGLGLPFYWLTPVCLLLLLVLAVWLVTRFLTSEIGLGMRATGANPRMAASQGIETGRMKMLGIALSNSLVGLTGALFAQIQGGADITMGVGVIVVGLAAVILGEAVLSTRTILLATIGCVIGSILYRLAVAFALNAEFLGLQAQDLKLITAVLVVIDRKSVV
;
A
#
# COMPACT_ATOMS: atom_id res chain seq x y z
N MET A 1 -24.85 6.09 9.97
CA MET A 1 -23.84 5.07 9.67
C MET A 1 -24.07 3.87 10.57
N SER A 2 -24.18 2.64 10.03
CA SER A 2 -24.31 1.44 10.86
C SER A 2 -22.97 1.07 11.50
N LEU A 3 -22.97 0.34 12.63
CA LEU A 3 -21.75 -0.14 13.28
C LEU A 3 -20.88 -0.97 12.32
N ILE A 4 -21.52 -1.79 11.48
CA ILE A 4 -20.84 -2.64 10.49
C ILE A 4 -20.14 -1.78 9.43
N ALA A 5 -20.78 -0.72 8.93
CA ALA A 5 -20.16 0.20 7.98
C ALA A 5 -18.96 0.96 8.58
N PHE A 6 -19.04 1.31 9.87
CA PHE A 6 -17.94 1.94 10.59
C PHE A 6 -16.75 1.00 10.77
N LEU A 7 -17.00 -0.25 11.17
CA LEU A 7 -15.94 -1.27 11.31
C LEU A 7 -15.31 -1.61 9.95
N GLY A 8 -16.10 -1.71 8.87
CA GLY A 8 -15.58 -1.91 7.52
C GLY A 8 -14.71 -0.75 7.02
N ALA A 9 -15.04 0.49 7.41
CA ALA A 9 -14.20 1.65 7.09
C ALA A 9 -12.86 1.61 7.86
N ILE A 10 -12.86 1.17 9.12
CA ILE A 10 -11.63 0.96 9.91
C ILE A 10 -10.78 -0.16 9.29
N GLU A 11 -11.39 -1.30 8.96
CA GLU A 11 -10.73 -2.43 8.30
C GLU A 11 -10.03 -1.99 7.01
N ALA A 12 -10.75 -1.28 6.14
CA ALA A 12 -10.17 -0.71 4.94
C ALA A 12 -9.06 0.30 5.27
N GLY A 13 -9.23 1.13 6.30
CA GLY A 13 -8.21 2.07 6.76
C GLY A 13 -6.93 1.39 7.24
N LEU A 14 -7.06 0.31 8.01
CA LEU A 14 -5.92 -0.49 8.48
C LEU A 14 -5.19 -1.17 7.31
N LEU A 15 -5.94 -1.74 6.36
CA LEU A 15 -5.37 -2.39 5.19
C LEU A 15 -4.58 -1.40 4.33
N PHE A 16 -5.18 -0.25 4.01
CA PHE A 16 -4.52 0.80 3.21
C PHE A 16 -3.44 1.55 4.01
N GLY A 17 -3.36 1.38 5.32
CA GLY A 17 -2.23 1.82 6.14
C GLY A 17 -0.90 1.19 5.72
N LEU A 18 -0.91 -0.07 5.25
CA LEU A 18 0.27 -0.71 4.68
C LEU A 18 0.68 -0.07 3.35
N VAL A 19 -0.29 0.29 2.49
CA VAL A 19 -0.02 1.07 1.26
C VAL A 19 0.57 2.42 1.62
N ALA A 20 -0.01 3.11 2.60
CA ALA A 20 0.48 4.42 3.04
C ALA A 20 1.92 4.35 3.55
N LEU A 21 2.31 3.28 4.28
CA LEU A 21 3.69 3.04 4.69
C LEU A 21 4.61 2.82 3.47
N GLY A 22 4.17 2.05 2.47
CA GLY A 22 4.91 1.87 1.22
C GLY A 22 5.13 3.19 0.49
N VAL A 23 4.06 3.96 0.28
CA VAL A 23 4.09 5.28 -0.36
C VAL A 23 4.93 6.27 0.44
N PHE A 24 4.90 6.22 1.77
CA PHE A 24 5.77 7.03 2.63
C PHE A 24 7.24 6.76 2.35
N ILE A 25 7.65 5.51 2.17
CA ILE A 25 9.05 5.15 1.86
C ILE A 25 9.45 5.69 0.49
N SER A 26 8.64 5.52 -0.55
CA SER A 26 8.96 5.96 -1.91
C SER A 26 8.92 7.49 -2.04
N PHE A 27 7.81 8.13 -1.67
CA PHE A 27 7.61 9.55 -1.89
C PHE A 27 8.30 10.45 -0.86
N ARG A 28 8.23 10.06 0.44
CA ARG A 28 8.70 10.96 1.50
C ARG A 28 10.14 10.72 1.91
N ILE A 29 10.56 9.45 1.94
CA ILE A 29 11.92 9.08 2.35
C ILE A 29 12.90 9.17 1.17
N LEU A 30 12.52 8.65 0.00
CA LEU A 30 13.40 8.60 -1.18
C LEU A 30 13.21 9.76 -2.16
N ASP A 31 12.16 10.57 -2.01
CA ASP A 31 11.75 11.58 -2.99
C ASP A 31 11.62 11.00 -4.41
N PHE A 32 11.04 9.79 -4.49
CA PHE A 32 10.86 9.03 -5.71
C PHE A 32 9.36 8.84 -5.96
N PRO A 33 8.74 9.62 -6.86
CA PRO A 33 7.36 9.42 -7.29
C PRO A 33 7.20 8.06 -7.97
N ASP A 34 6.57 7.11 -7.27
CA ASP A 34 6.42 5.73 -7.73
C ASP A 34 4.97 5.36 -8.01
N LEU A 35 4.59 5.39 -9.29
CA LEU A 35 3.27 4.97 -9.77
C LEU A 35 3.14 3.44 -9.93
N THR A 36 4.22 2.68 -9.72
CA THR A 36 4.20 1.21 -9.79
C THR A 36 3.22 0.61 -8.77
N VAL A 37 2.95 1.33 -7.68
CA VAL A 37 1.99 0.98 -6.62
C VAL A 37 0.64 0.54 -7.18
N ASP A 38 0.10 1.26 -8.18
CA ASP A 38 -1.18 0.93 -8.83
C ASP A 38 -1.14 -0.41 -9.59
N GLY A 39 0.05 -0.85 -10.03
CA GLY A 39 0.26 -2.16 -10.66
C GLY A 39 0.64 -3.26 -9.67
N SER A 40 1.39 -2.92 -8.61
CA SER A 40 1.91 -3.87 -7.62
C SER A 40 0.82 -4.39 -6.68
N LEU A 41 -0.20 -3.60 -6.39
CA LEU A 41 -1.33 -4.06 -5.57
C LEU A 41 -2.11 -5.19 -6.28
N PRO A 42 -2.58 -5.01 -7.54
CA PRO A 42 -3.20 -6.11 -8.28
C PRO A 42 -2.24 -7.28 -8.50
N LEU A 43 -0.92 -7.06 -8.64
CA LEU A 43 0.07 -8.13 -8.74
C LEU A 43 0.08 -9.01 -7.49
N GLY A 44 0.10 -8.38 -6.32
CA GLY A 44 0.02 -9.10 -5.05
C GLY A 44 -1.28 -9.88 -4.91
N ALA A 45 -2.41 -9.25 -5.27
CA ALA A 45 -3.72 -9.90 -5.28
C ALA A 45 -3.76 -11.09 -6.25
N ALA A 46 -3.29 -10.90 -7.49
CA ALA A 46 -3.24 -11.93 -8.53
C ALA A 46 -2.38 -13.13 -8.12
N THR A 47 -1.18 -12.85 -7.58
CA THR A 47 -0.25 -13.88 -7.13
C THR A 47 -0.84 -14.70 -5.98
N ALA A 48 -1.37 -14.03 -4.96
CA ALA A 48 -1.98 -14.71 -3.81
C ALA A 48 -3.22 -15.52 -4.25
N ALA A 49 -4.13 -14.92 -5.01
CA ALA A 49 -5.34 -15.60 -5.46
C ALA A 49 -5.05 -16.83 -6.31
N THR A 50 -4.12 -16.73 -7.25
CA THR A 50 -3.76 -17.85 -8.12
C THR A 50 -3.13 -19.00 -7.33
N LEU A 51 -2.22 -18.70 -6.39
CA LEU A 51 -1.57 -19.70 -5.55
C LEU A 51 -2.57 -20.37 -4.60
N ILE A 52 -3.46 -19.64 -3.97
CA ILE A 52 -4.49 -20.19 -3.07
C ILE A 52 -5.42 -21.11 -3.84
N VAL A 53 -5.93 -20.69 -5.01
CA VAL A 53 -6.79 -21.52 -5.85
C VAL A 53 -6.06 -22.76 -6.39
N SER A 54 -4.73 -22.71 -6.54
CA SER A 54 -3.92 -23.89 -6.89
C SER A 54 -3.67 -24.85 -5.70
N GLY A 55 -4.20 -24.55 -4.51
CA GLY A 55 -4.06 -25.36 -3.30
C GLY A 55 -2.82 -25.06 -2.47
N ALA A 56 -2.12 -23.93 -2.72
CA ALA A 56 -0.99 -23.53 -1.89
C ALA A 56 -1.46 -22.96 -0.54
N ASP A 57 -0.61 -23.09 0.48
CA ASP A 57 -0.85 -22.50 1.80
C ASP A 57 -1.03 -20.97 1.69
N PRO A 58 -2.09 -20.39 2.30
CA PRO A 58 -2.37 -18.95 2.24
C PRO A 58 -1.24 -18.06 2.76
N TYR A 59 -0.49 -18.52 3.75
CA TYR A 59 0.66 -17.77 4.29
C TYR A 59 1.79 -17.71 3.27
N LEU A 60 2.11 -18.85 2.62
CA LEU A 60 3.11 -18.91 1.56
C LEU A 60 2.70 -18.08 0.34
N ALA A 61 1.41 -18.13 -0.04
CA ALA A 61 0.85 -17.32 -1.11
C ALA A 61 0.97 -15.82 -0.82
N THR A 62 0.73 -15.41 0.42
CA THR A 62 0.88 -14.00 0.86
C THR A 62 2.34 -13.56 0.85
N LEU A 63 3.28 -14.40 1.29
CA LEU A 63 4.72 -14.11 1.21
C LEU A 63 5.20 -14.04 -0.24
N ALA A 64 4.72 -14.92 -1.12
CA ALA A 64 5.03 -14.87 -2.55
C ALA A 64 4.52 -13.58 -3.19
N ALA A 65 3.33 -13.12 -2.83
CA ALA A 65 2.77 -11.84 -3.28
C ALA A 65 3.61 -10.65 -2.82
N MET A 66 4.10 -10.69 -1.58
CA MET A 66 5.02 -9.68 -1.05
C MET A 66 6.34 -9.65 -1.85
N ALA A 67 6.88 -10.82 -2.17
CA ALA A 67 8.08 -10.94 -3.00
C ALA A 67 7.85 -10.48 -4.44
N ALA A 68 6.69 -10.79 -5.04
CA ALA A 68 6.31 -10.33 -6.37
C ALA A 68 6.21 -8.79 -6.42
N GLY A 69 5.61 -8.15 -5.42
CA GLY A 69 5.61 -6.70 -5.27
C GLY A 69 7.02 -6.12 -5.17
N ALA A 70 7.90 -6.74 -4.35
CA ALA A 70 9.29 -6.32 -4.23
C ALA A 70 10.02 -6.38 -5.58
N LEU A 71 9.82 -7.45 -6.35
CA LEU A 71 10.40 -7.60 -7.68
C LEU A 71 9.89 -6.54 -8.66
N ALA A 72 8.61 -6.22 -8.64
CA ALA A 72 8.04 -5.15 -9.45
C ALA A 72 8.69 -3.79 -9.14
N GLY A 73 8.81 -3.45 -7.85
CA GLY A 73 9.51 -2.24 -7.42
C GLY A 73 11.00 -2.24 -7.79
N LEU A 74 11.67 -3.39 -7.68
CA LEU A 74 13.05 -3.53 -8.09
C LEU A 74 13.23 -3.27 -9.59
N VAL A 75 12.33 -3.77 -10.45
CA VAL A 75 12.35 -3.50 -11.89
C VAL A 75 12.23 -2.01 -12.16
N THR A 76 11.29 -1.30 -11.51
CA THR A 76 11.14 0.16 -11.63
C THR A 76 12.43 0.88 -11.23
N ALA A 77 13.03 0.50 -10.12
CA ALA A 77 14.27 1.11 -9.65
C ALA A 77 15.45 0.82 -10.58
N LEU A 78 15.54 -0.39 -11.16
CA LEU A 78 16.57 -0.76 -12.16
C LEU A 78 16.43 0.07 -13.43
N LEU A 79 15.22 0.30 -13.93
CA LEU A 79 14.98 1.18 -15.08
C LEU A 79 15.49 2.60 -14.82
N ASN A 80 15.32 3.10 -13.60
CA ASN A 80 15.82 4.40 -13.21
C ASN A 80 17.34 4.42 -13.03
N VAL A 81 17.90 3.47 -12.26
CA VAL A 81 19.32 3.50 -11.83
C VAL A 81 20.25 3.09 -12.95
N TRP A 82 19.92 2.05 -13.73
CA TRP A 82 20.80 1.51 -14.76
C TRP A 82 20.56 2.13 -16.14
N LEU A 83 19.29 2.37 -16.50
CA LEU A 83 18.95 2.93 -17.81
C LEU A 83 18.81 4.46 -17.77
N GLY A 84 18.87 5.09 -16.58
CA GLY A 84 18.75 6.55 -16.44
C GLY A 84 17.36 7.10 -16.78
N ILE A 85 16.33 6.25 -16.81
CA ILE A 85 14.97 6.67 -17.13
C ILE A 85 14.42 7.51 -15.95
N LEU A 86 13.72 8.59 -16.24
CA LEU A 86 13.08 9.43 -15.22
C LEU A 86 12.15 8.60 -14.31
N HIS A 87 12.10 8.91 -13.02
CA HIS A 87 11.35 8.17 -12.00
C HIS A 87 9.90 7.92 -12.41
N LEU A 88 9.16 8.97 -12.82
CA LEU A 88 7.77 8.86 -13.28
C LEU A 88 7.63 7.96 -14.52
N LEU A 89 8.51 8.11 -15.48
CA LEU A 89 8.42 7.31 -16.71
C LEU A 89 8.72 5.83 -16.42
N ALA A 90 9.73 5.55 -15.60
CA ALA A 90 10.08 4.17 -15.21
C ALA A 90 8.90 3.49 -14.49
N SER A 91 8.27 4.20 -13.54
CA SER A 91 7.11 3.65 -12.79
C SER A 91 5.87 3.46 -13.66
N ILE A 92 5.59 4.38 -14.60
CA ILE A 92 4.48 4.22 -15.56
C ILE A 92 4.73 3.02 -16.49
N LEU A 93 5.95 2.85 -17.00
CA LEU A 93 6.27 1.69 -17.86
C LEU A 93 6.08 0.38 -17.13
N THR A 94 6.55 0.29 -15.88
CA THR A 94 6.36 -0.91 -15.05
C THR A 94 4.87 -1.13 -14.74
N MET A 95 4.13 -0.10 -14.36
CA MET A 95 2.69 -0.18 -14.08
C MET A 95 1.91 -0.74 -15.27
N ILE A 96 2.15 -0.23 -16.48
CA ILE A 96 1.49 -0.70 -17.70
C ILE A 96 1.89 -2.16 -18.00
N SER A 97 3.16 -2.51 -17.83
CA SER A 97 3.64 -3.89 -18.00
C SER A 97 2.99 -4.86 -17.00
N LEU A 98 2.84 -4.43 -15.75
CA LEU A 98 2.21 -5.20 -14.69
C LEU A 98 0.74 -5.52 -14.99
N TYR A 99 0.00 -4.65 -15.68
CA TYR A 99 -1.36 -4.95 -16.11
C TYR A 99 -1.42 -6.25 -16.92
N THR A 100 -0.53 -6.39 -17.91
CA THR A 100 -0.46 -7.61 -18.75
C THR A 100 0.05 -8.82 -17.96
N ILE A 101 1.02 -8.61 -17.07
CA ILE A 101 1.57 -9.68 -16.21
C ILE A 101 0.47 -10.20 -15.27
N ASN A 102 -0.28 -9.31 -14.63
CA ASN A 102 -1.38 -9.65 -13.72
C ASN A 102 -2.46 -10.48 -14.43
N LEU A 103 -2.83 -10.06 -15.67
CA LEU A 103 -3.79 -10.81 -16.48
C LEU A 103 -3.28 -12.22 -16.84
N ARG A 104 -1.99 -12.36 -17.14
CA ARG A 104 -1.37 -13.66 -17.43
C ARG A 104 -1.28 -14.55 -16.20
N VAL A 105 -0.96 -13.99 -15.04
CA VAL A 105 -0.88 -14.71 -13.76
C VAL A 105 -2.25 -15.27 -13.37
N MET A 106 -3.32 -14.46 -13.47
CA MET A 106 -4.68 -14.90 -13.15
C MET A 106 -5.34 -15.72 -14.26
N GLY A 107 -4.88 -15.58 -15.51
CA GLY A 107 -5.51 -16.22 -16.69
C GLY A 107 -6.89 -15.64 -17.05
N LYS A 108 -7.45 -14.79 -16.23
CA LYS A 108 -8.76 -14.10 -16.38
C LYS A 108 -8.76 -12.76 -15.65
N PRO A 109 -9.64 -11.81 -16.01
CA PRO A 109 -9.64 -10.48 -15.39
C PRO A 109 -9.99 -10.47 -13.89
N ASN A 110 -10.74 -11.47 -13.44
CA ASN A 110 -11.17 -11.63 -12.04
C ASN A 110 -11.01 -13.07 -11.60
N GLN A 111 -10.37 -13.29 -10.44
CA GLN A 111 -10.18 -14.60 -9.82
C GLN A 111 -10.89 -14.62 -8.48
N ALA A 112 -11.98 -15.41 -8.38
CA ALA A 112 -12.70 -15.61 -7.14
C ALA A 112 -11.95 -16.55 -6.20
N LEU A 113 -12.01 -16.25 -4.91
CA LEU A 113 -11.45 -17.01 -3.76
C LEU A 113 -12.55 -17.61 -2.88
N LEU A 114 -13.80 -17.63 -3.35
CA LEU A 114 -14.94 -18.12 -2.58
C LEU A 114 -14.77 -19.60 -2.22
N GLY A 115 -14.82 -19.90 -0.92
CA GLY A 115 -14.67 -21.26 -0.40
C GLY A 115 -13.24 -21.73 -0.17
N GLU A 116 -12.24 -20.93 -0.51
CA GLU A 116 -10.83 -21.25 -0.28
C GLU A 116 -10.40 -20.82 1.13
N ALA A 117 -9.41 -21.53 1.68
CA ALA A 117 -8.79 -21.15 2.94
C ALA A 117 -8.00 -19.83 2.77
N THR A 118 -8.11 -18.94 3.75
CA THR A 118 -7.40 -17.66 3.79
C THR A 118 -6.48 -17.60 5.00
N VAL A 119 -5.65 -16.58 5.10
CA VAL A 119 -4.82 -16.31 6.29
C VAL A 119 -5.70 -16.13 7.54
N PHE A 120 -6.96 -15.75 7.38
CA PHE A 120 -7.90 -15.50 8.49
C PHE A 120 -8.64 -16.76 8.95
N THR A 121 -8.75 -17.78 8.10
CA THR A 121 -9.51 -19.03 8.37
C THR A 121 -9.10 -19.74 9.67
N PRO A 122 -7.81 -19.86 10.04
CA PRO A 122 -7.43 -20.51 11.30
C PRO A 122 -7.92 -19.78 12.57
N PHE A 123 -8.21 -18.49 12.45
CA PHE A 123 -8.67 -17.66 13.57
C PHE A 123 -10.19 -17.66 13.73
N GLU A 124 -10.95 -18.15 12.75
CA GLU A 124 -12.41 -18.26 12.82
C GLU A 124 -12.85 -19.21 13.94
N GLY A 125 -12.00 -20.17 14.31
CA GLY A 125 -12.23 -21.09 15.44
C GLY A 125 -12.19 -20.45 16.83
N LEU A 126 -11.78 -19.18 16.97
CA LEU A 126 -11.72 -18.46 18.25
C LEU A 126 -13.09 -17.95 18.76
N GLY A 127 -14.18 -18.21 18.01
CA GLY A 127 -15.53 -17.80 18.42
C GLY A 127 -15.81 -16.30 18.33
N LEU A 128 -14.89 -15.52 17.78
CA LEU A 128 -15.09 -14.10 17.53
C LEU A 128 -15.83 -13.91 16.19
N PRO A 129 -16.84 -13.02 16.13
CA PRO A 129 -17.47 -12.70 14.85
C PRO A 129 -16.46 -12.16 13.84
N PHE A 130 -16.57 -12.55 12.57
CA PHE A 130 -15.63 -12.19 11.51
C PHE A 130 -15.40 -10.67 11.39
N TYR A 131 -16.41 -9.86 11.64
CA TYR A 131 -16.32 -8.39 11.60
C TYR A 131 -15.45 -7.77 12.71
N TRP A 132 -15.06 -8.53 13.75
CA TRP A 132 -14.06 -8.12 14.75
C TRP A 132 -12.72 -8.78 14.52
N LEU A 133 -12.72 -10.01 14.02
CA LEU A 133 -11.52 -10.80 13.83
C LEU A 133 -10.57 -10.14 12.81
N THR A 134 -11.09 -9.79 11.62
CA THR A 134 -10.29 -9.22 10.53
C THR A 134 -9.62 -7.90 10.90
N PRO A 135 -10.34 -6.89 11.49
CA PRO A 135 -9.69 -5.66 11.94
C PRO A 135 -8.61 -5.88 13.01
N VAL A 136 -8.82 -6.83 13.94
CA VAL A 136 -7.82 -7.12 14.98
C VAL A 136 -6.56 -7.74 14.38
N CYS A 137 -6.69 -8.71 13.48
CA CYS A 137 -5.55 -9.32 12.78
C CYS A 137 -4.80 -8.28 11.94
N LEU A 138 -5.52 -7.43 11.21
CA LEU A 138 -4.91 -6.34 10.43
C LEU A 138 -4.20 -5.32 11.32
N LEU A 139 -4.77 -4.97 12.47
CA LEU A 139 -4.14 -4.06 13.42
C LEU A 139 -2.81 -4.63 13.94
N LEU A 140 -2.78 -5.89 14.32
CA LEU A 140 -1.55 -6.55 14.79
C LEU A 140 -0.48 -6.59 13.69
N LEU A 141 -0.87 -6.94 12.46
CA LEU A 141 0.03 -6.95 11.32
C LEU A 141 0.55 -5.54 11.01
N LEU A 142 -0.31 -4.54 11.06
CA LEU A 142 0.06 -3.15 10.80
C LEU A 142 0.99 -2.59 11.89
N VAL A 143 0.75 -2.90 13.17
CA VAL A 143 1.67 -2.54 14.27
C VAL A 143 3.04 -3.18 14.05
N LEU A 144 3.08 -4.45 13.65
CA LEU A 144 4.32 -5.14 13.29
C LEU A 144 5.02 -4.45 12.11
N ALA A 145 4.28 -4.09 11.06
CA ALA A 145 4.81 -3.39 9.89
C ALA A 145 5.38 -2.01 10.26
N VAL A 146 4.67 -1.22 11.07
CA VAL A 146 5.15 0.08 11.60
C VAL A 146 6.45 -0.12 12.39
N TRP A 147 6.50 -1.12 13.26
CA TRP A 147 7.69 -1.41 14.04
C TRP A 147 8.88 -1.79 13.14
N LEU A 148 8.67 -2.70 12.18
CA LEU A 148 9.72 -3.13 11.24
C LEU A 148 10.21 -1.96 10.38
N VAL A 149 9.31 -1.18 9.79
CA VAL A 149 9.65 -0.02 8.95
C VAL A 149 10.40 1.02 9.77
N THR A 150 9.94 1.32 10.98
CA THR A 150 10.63 2.28 11.87
C THR A 150 12.03 1.79 12.24
N ARG A 151 12.18 0.51 12.61
CA ARG A 151 13.51 -0.09 12.90
C ARG A 151 14.41 -0.06 11.69
N PHE A 152 13.89 -0.37 10.51
CA PHE A 152 14.64 -0.32 9.26
C PHE A 152 15.10 1.12 8.93
N LEU A 153 14.20 2.09 8.98
CA LEU A 153 14.52 3.50 8.68
C LEU A 153 15.44 4.17 9.71
N THR A 154 15.56 3.61 10.92
CA THR A 154 16.51 4.07 11.94
C THR A 154 17.85 3.32 11.89
N SER A 155 17.98 2.27 11.09
CA SER A 155 19.26 1.56 10.86
C SER A 155 20.22 2.38 9.98
N GLU A 156 21.46 1.96 9.88
CA GLU A 156 22.47 2.60 9.01
C GLU A 156 22.03 2.63 7.54
N ILE A 157 21.43 1.55 7.04
CA ILE A 157 20.88 1.48 5.68
C ILE A 157 19.74 2.50 5.52
N GLY A 158 18.83 2.56 6.50
CA GLY A 158 17.73 3.52 6.51
C GLY A 158 18.20 4.97 6.57
N LEU A 159 19.25 5.27 7.33
CA LEU A 159 19.89 6.57 7.35
C LEU A 159 20.48 6.94 5.98
N GLY A 160 21.17 6.00 5.32
CA GLY A 160 21.68 6.16 3.96
C GLY A 160 20.57 6.42 2.93
N MET A 161 19.43 5.72 3.09
CA MET A 161 18.25 5.91 2.24
C MET A 161 17.65 7.32 2.42
N ARG A 162 17.50 7.79 3.65
CA ARG A 162 17.02 9.14 3.98
C ARG A 162 17.96 10.23 3.47
N ALA A 163 19.28 10.03 3.63
CA ALA A 163 20.28 10.96 3.08
C ALA A 163 20.18 11.03 1.55
N THR A 164 19.94 9.87 0.88
CA THR A 164 19.77 9.78 -0.57
C THR A 164 18.53 10.56 -1.03
N GLY A 165 17.42 10.47 -0.34
CA GLY A 165 16.21 11.23 -0.67
C GLY A 165 16.36 12.73 -0.43
N ALA A 166 17.02 13.11 0.68
CA ALA A 166 17.22 14.52 1.01
C ALA A 166 18.16 15.25 0.03
N ASN A 167 19.29 14.63 -0.31
CA ASN A 167 20.24 15.16 -1.31
C ASN A 167 21.13 14.05 -1.87
N PRO A 168 20.78 13.50 -3.07
CA PRO A 168 21.54 12.40 -3.67
C PRO A 168 23.01 12.76 -3.93
N ARG A 169 23.32 14.01 -4.32
CA ARG A 169 24.70 14.42 -4.62
C ARG A 169 25.55 14.46 -3.36
N MET A 170 25.00 14.99 -2.26
CA MET A 170 25.67 15.01 -0.97
C MET A 170 25.84 13.59 -0.42
N ALA A 171 24.83 12.74 -0.50
CA ALA A 171 24.92 11.34 -0.07
C ALA A 171 26.02 10.59 -0.82
N ALA A 172 26.13 10.77 -2.14
CA ALA A 172 27.18 10.15 -2.96
C ALA A 172 28.58 10.66 -2.55
N SER A 173 28.75 11.97 -2.25
CA SER A 173 30.03 12.51 -1.81
C SER A 173 30.48 11.97 -0.44
N GLN A 174 29.55 11.48 0.39
CA GLN A 174 29.80 10.79 1.65
C GLN A 174 30.02 9.28 1.51
N GLY A 175 30.12 8.76 0.26
CA GLY A 175 30.37 7.35 -0.03
C GLY A 175 29.12 6.47 -0.02
N ILE A 176 27.89 7.05 0.06
CA ILE A 176 26.65 6.28 0.02
C ILE A 176 26.32 5.92 -1.45
N GLU A 177 26.12 4.62 -1.70
CA GLU A 177 25.68 4.13 -3.01
C GLU A 177 24.18 4.43 -3.24
N THR A 178 23.88 5.63 -3.72
CA THR A 178 22.50 6.13 -3.88
C THR A 178 21.64 5.23 -4.76
N GLY A 179 22.23 4.57 -5.77
CA GLY A 179 21.51 3.61 -6.63
C GLY A 179 20.99 2.41 -5.85
N ARG A 180 21.82 1.81 -4.98
CA ARG A 180 21.39 0.69 -4.11
C ARG A 180 20.32 1.13 -3.11
N MET A 181 20.43 2.31 -2.54
CA MET A 181 19.44 2.85 -1.61
C MET A 181 18.07 3.02 -2.30
N LYS A 182 18.03 3.53 -3.54
CA LYS A 182 16.82 3.62 -4.33
C LYS A 182 16.22 2.24 -4.62
N MET A 183 17.04 1.29 -5.06
CA MET A 183 16.57 -0.07 -5.37
C MET A 183 15.95 -0.76 -4.14
N LEU A 184 16.61 -0.68 -2.99
CA LEU A 184 16.10 -1.27 -1.75
C LEU A 184 14.80 -0.60 -1.28
N GLY A 185 14.73 0.73 -1.32
CA GLY A 185 13.55 1.43 -0.83
C GLY A 185 12.32 1.27 -1.71
N ILE A 186 12.48 1.30 -3.04
CA ILE A 186 11.36 1.07 -3.97
C ILE A 186 10.90 -0.39 -3.94
N ALA A 187 11.83 -1.35 -3.80
CA ALA A 187 11.48 -2.75 -3.60
C ALA A 187 10.71 -2.97 -2.29
N LEU A 188 11.15 -2.35 -1.18
CA LEU A 188 10.46 -2.44 0.11
C LEU A 188 9.09 -1.78 0.06
N SER A 189 8.97 -0.60 -0.57
CA SER A 189 7.70 0.09 -0.79
C SER A 189 6.69 -0.82 -1.49
N ASN A 190 7.06 -1.34 -2.66
CA ASN A 190 6.19 -2.21 -3.45
C ASN A 190 5.96 -3.60 -2.82
N SER A 191 6.86 -4.06 -1.96
CA SER A 191 6.67 -5.26 -1.14
C SER A 191 5.48 -5.10 -0.19
N LEU A 192 5.38 -3.97 0.52
CA LEU A 192 4.24 -3.66 1.40
C LEU A 192 2.93 -3.52 0.61
N VAL A 193 3.01 -2.95 -0.59
CA VAL A 193 1.86 -2.83 -1.48
C VAL A 193 1.40 -4.21 -1.99
N GLY A 194 2.32 -5.09 -2.38
CA GLY A 194 2.02 -6.46 -2.79
C GLY A 194 1.40 -7.28 -1.65
N LEU A 195 1.93 -7.12 -0.42
CA LEU A 195 1.32 -7.69 0.79
C LEU A 195 -0.12 -7.20 0.98
N THR A 196 -0.34 -5.90 0.83
CA THR A 196 -1.69 -5.33 0.93
C THR A 196 -2.63 -5.92 -0.13
N GLY A 197 -2.17 -6.06 -1.38
CA GLY A 197 -2.95 -6.68 -2.45
C GLY A 197 -3.37 -8.11 -2.13
N ALA A 198 -2.46 -8.93 -1.59
CA ALA A 198 -2.75 -10.29 -1.17
C ALA A 198 -3.82 -10.35 -0.08
N LEU A 199 -3.70 -9.51 0.95
CA LEU A 199 -4.68 -9.44 2.05
C LEU A 199 -6.01 -8.90 1.56
N PHE A 200 -6.00 -7.89 0.69
CA PHE A 200 -7.20 -7.30 0.11
C PHE A 200 -8.00 -8.34 -0.69
N ALA A 201 -7.34 -9.14 -1.53
CA ALA A 201 -7.99 -10.22 -2.29
C ALA A 201 -8.61 -11.29 -1.38
N GLN A 202 -7.95 -11.64 -0.27
CA GLN A 202 -8.44 -12.63 0.69
C GLN A 202 -9.64 -12.11 1.50
N ILE A 203 -9.67 -10.81 1.84
CA ILE A 203 -10.78 -10.18 2.56
C ILE A 203 -11.98 -9.98 1.62
N GLN A 204 -11.74 -9.54 0.39
CA GLN A 204 -12.79 -9.29 -0.60
C GLN A 204 -13.33 -10.58 -1.24
N GLY A 205 -12.67 -11.72 -1.01
CA GLY A 205 -13.03 -13.01 -1.63
C GLY A 205 -12.69 -13.11 -3.11
N GLY A 206 -11.75 -12.30 -3.60
CA GLY A 206 -11.28 -12.36 -4.99
C GLY A 206 -10.28 -11.27 -5.36
N ALA A 207 -9.55 -11.52 -6.45
CA ALA A 207 -8.64 -10.57 -7.07
C ALA A 207 -9.24 -10.05 -8.38
N ASP A 208 -9.17 -8.74 -8.59
CA ASP A 208 -9.58 -8.07 -9.83
C ASP A 208 -8.42 -7.22 -10.37
N ILE A 209 -8.25 -7.21 -11.70
CA ILE A 209 -7.13 -6.50 -12.34
C ILE A 209 -7.21 -4.98 -12.15
N THR A 210 -8.40 -4.44 -11.91
CA THR A 210 -8.65 -3.00 -11.79
C THR A 210 -8.57 -2.47 -10.35
N MET A 211 -8.37 -3.35 -9.35
CA MET A 211 -8.40 -2.98 -7.93
C MET A 211 -7.28 -2.01 -7.53
N GLY A 212 -6.22 -1.92 -8.33
CA GLY A 212 -5.07 -1.01 -8.08
C GLY A 212 -5.29 0.42 -8.57
N VAL A 213 -6.29 0.67 -9.42
CA VAL A 213 -6.46 1.98 -10.06
C VAL A 213 -6.78 3.08 -9.05
N GLY A 214 -5.84 4.02 -8.89
CA GLY A 214 -5.95 5.17 -7.99
C GLY A 214 -5.52 4.89 -6.54
N VAL A 215 -4.96 3.73 -6.26
CA VAL A 215 -4.45 3.37 -4.92
C VAL A 215 -3.35 4.30 -4.47
N ILE A 216 -2.50 4.76 -5.39
CA ILE A 216 -1.44 5.73 -5.10
C ILE A 216 -2.00 7.04 -4.55
N VAL A 217 -3.14 7.51 -5.08
CA VAL A 217 -3.79 8.74 -4.61
C VAL A 217 -4.28 8.57 -3.17
N VAL A 218 -4.86 7.40 -2.86
CA VAL A 218 -5.27 7.04 -1.49
C VAL A 218 -4.06 7.00 -0.55
N GLY A 219 -2.95 6.37 -0.99
CA GLY A 219 -1.72 6.30 -0.20
C GLY A 219 -1.12 7.68 0.07
N LEU A 220 -1.04 8.54 -0.95
CA LEU A 220 -0.55 9.92 -0.79
C LEU A 220 -1.46 10.74 0.13
N ALA A 221 -2.78 10.66 -0.06
CA ALA A 221 -3.73 11.33 0.81
C ALA A 221 -3.55 10.91 2.27
N ALA A 222 -3.37 9.61 2.53
CA ALA A 222 -3.13 9.09 3.86
C ALA A 222 -1.82 9.64 4.47
N VAL A 223 -0.74 9.73 3.68
CA VAL A 223 0.54 10.30 4.15
C VAL A 223 0.37 11.79 4.48
N ILE A 224 -0.23 12.58 3.59
CA ILE A 224 -0.42 14.03 3.77
C ILE A 224 -1.32 14.31 4.99
N LEU A 225 -2.48 13.63 5.09
CA LEU A 225 -3.36 13.74 6.27
C LEU A 225 -2.64 13.35 7.57
N GLY A 226 -1.83 12.29 7.51
CA GLY A 226 -1.04 11.86 8.66
C GLY A 226 -0.03 12.92 9.12
N GLU A 227 0.66 13.55 8.18
CA GLU A 227 1.60 14.65 8.44
C GLU A 227 0.90 15.91 8.99
N ALA A 228 -0.33 16.19 8.56
CA ALA A 228 -1.12 17.30 9.05
C ALA A 228 -1.59 17.11 10.51
N VAL A 229 -1.91 15.86 10.89
CA VAL A 229 -2.44 15.53 12.23
C VAL A 229 -1.33 15.29 13.24
N LEU A 230 -0.25 14.63 12.85
CA LEU A 230 0.87 14.29 13.74
C LEU A 230 2.16 14.97 13.30
N SER A 231 2.93 15.41 14.31
CA SER A 231 4.25 15.99 14.07
C SER A 231 5.22 14.96 13.47
N THR A 232 5.88 15.31 12.37
CA THR A 232 6.87 14.49 11.68
C THR A 232 8.29 14.54 12.29
N ARG A 233 8.42 15.02 13.55
CA ARG A 233 9.73 15.19 14.20
C ARG A 233 10.52 13.91 14.36
N THR A 234 9.85 12.77 14.50
CA THR A 234 10.48 11.45 14.59
C THR A 234 9.91 10.51 13.55
N ILE A 235 10.71 9.51 13.10
CA ILE A 235 10.27 8.52 12.12
C ILE A 235 9.07 7.73 12.65
N LEU A 236 9.09 7.38 13.94
CA LEU A 236 7.98 6.67 14.57
C LEU A 236 6.68 7.48 14.49
N LEU A 237 6.72 8.77 14.78
CA LEU A 237 5.53 9.63 14.68
C LEU A 237 5.06 9.77 13.23
N ALA A 238 5.98 9.86 12.27
CA ALA A 238 5.65 9.94 10.85
C ALA A 238 5.00 8.64 10.36
N THR A 239 5.53 7.46 10.72
CA THR A 239 4.94 6.16 10.33
C THR A 239 3.58 5.92 10.99
N ILE A 240 3.41 6.25 12.26
CA ILE A 240 2.11 6.21 12.94
C ILE A 240 1.14 7.22 12.29
N GLY A 241 1.65 8.41 11.90
CA GLY A 241 0.89 9.41 11.18
C GLY A 241 0.27 8.87 9.90
N CYS A 242 1.05 8.15 9.08
CA CYS A 242 0.56 7.52 7.85
C CYS A 242 -0.61 6.55 8.11
N VAL A 243 -0.53 5.78 9.20
CA VAL A 243 -1.60 4.83 9.60
C VAL A 243 -2.85 5.58 10.04
N ILE A 244 -2.69 6.58 10.91
CA ILE A 244 -3.83 7.39 11.37
C ILE A 244 -4.45 8.14 10.20
N GLY A 245 -3.63 8.71 9.30
CA GLY A 245 -4.09 9.37 8.10
C GLY A 245 -4.88 8.44 7.17
N SER A 246 -4.47 7.19 7.01
CA SER A 246 -5.20 6.18 6.24
C SER A 246 -6.58 5.87 6.85
N ILE A 247 -6.65 5.70 8.17
CA ILE A 247 -7.92 5.45 8.87
C ILE A 247 -8.84 6.67 8.73
N LEU A 248 -8.32 7.88 8.99
CA LEU A 248 -9.09 9.12 8.87
C LEU A 248 -9.61 9.33 7.46
N TYR A 249 -8.76 9.10 6.46
CA TYR A 249 -9.15 9.19 5.06
C TYR A 249 -10.31 8.24 4.73
N ARG A 250 -10.22 6.97 5.13
CA ARG A 250 -11.27 5.97 4.90
C ARG A 250 -12.56 6.28 5.66
N LEU A 251 -12.45 6.80 6.88
CA LEU A 251 -13.62 7.26 7.65
C LEU A 251 -14.28 8.45 6.97
N ALA A 252 -13.50 9.42 6.46
CA ALA A 252 -14.04 10.57 5.73
C ALA A 252 -14.78 10.13 4.45
N VAL A 253 -14.21 9.20 3.68
CA VAL A 253 -14.86 8.60 2.51
C VAL A 253 -16.14 7.87 2.89
N ALA A 254 -16.10 7.02 3.93
CA ALA A 254 -17.27 6.28 4.39
C ALA A 254 -18.37 7.23 4.90
N PHE A 255 -18.01 8.31 5.58
CA PHE A 255 -18.95 9.32 6.01
C PHE A 255 -19.59 10.04 4.83
N ALA A 256 -18.79 10.45 3.84
CA ALA A 256 -19.28 11.12 2.63
C ALA A 256 -20.27 10.23 1.85
N LEU A 257 -19.98 8.94 1.71
CA LEU A 257 -20.87 7.97 1.03
C LEU A 257 -22.16 7.67 1.80
N ASN A 258 -22.16 7.81 3.14
CA ASN A 258 -23.36 7.61 3.96
C ASN A 258 -24.17 8.91 4.18
N ALA A 259 -23.69 10.04 3.68
CA ALA A 259 -24.40 11.31 3.76
C ALA A 259 -25.46 11.39 2.66
N GLU A 260 -26.65 10.85 2.92
CA GLU A 260 -27.80 10.87 2.00
C GLU A 260 -28.12 12.28 1.46
N PHE A 261 -27.79 13.31 2.25
CA PHE A 261 -27.95 14.72 1.88
C PHE A 261 -27.14 15.13 0.63
N LEU A 262 -26.00 14.47 0.36
CA LEU A 262 -25.14 14.81 -0.78
C LEU A 262 -25.48 14.04 -2.06
N GLY A 263 -26.40 13.07 -1.99
CA GLY A 263 -26.80 12.25 -3.15
C GLY A 263 -25.64 11.45 -3.79
N LEU A 264 -24.53 11.29 -3.06
CA LEU A 264 -23.33 10.62 -3.55
C LEU A 264 -23.52 9.09 -3.59
N GLN A 265 -23.05 8.48 -4.67
CA GLN A 265 -23.10 7.03 -4.87
C GLN A 265 -21.69 6.42 -4.77
N ALA A 266 -21.63 5.09 -4.64
CA ALA A 266 -20.35 4.36 -4.61
C ALA A 266 -19.47 4.62 -5.86
N GLN A 267 -20.08 5.01 -6.99
CA GLN A 267 -19.38 5.38 -8.22
C GLN A 267 -18.57 6.68 -8.07
N ASP A 268 -18.99 7.57 -7.16
CA ASP A 268 -18.36 8.88 -6.92
C ASP A 268 -17.15 8.81 -5.98
N LEU A 269 -16.77 7.60 -5.54
CA LEU A 269 -15.67 7.38 -4.58
C LEU A 269 -14.35 8.00 -5.06
N LYS A 270 -14.04 7.89 -6.37
CA LYS A 270 -12.83 8.47 -6.96
C LYS A 270 -12.88 10.00 -6.98
N LEU A 271 -14.06 10.58 -7.22
CA LEU A 271 -14.27 12.02 -7.19
C LEU A 271 -14.14 12.56 -5.76
N ILE A 272 -14.75 11.89 -4.78
CA ILE A 272 -14.64 12.23 -3.35
C ILE A 272 -13.16 12.20 -2.92
N THR A 273 -12.43 11.16 -3.32
CA THR A 273 -10.98 11.03 -3.09
C THR A 273 -10.22 12.24 -3.61
N ALA A 274 -10.44 12.61 -4.86
CA ALA A 274 -9.75 13.75 -5.49
C ALA A 274 -10.07 15.07 -4.77
N VAL A 275 -11.33 15.31 -4.41
CA VAL A 275 -11.77 16.51 -3.69
C VAL A 275 -11.15 16.58 -2.29
N LEU A 276 -11.13 15.48 -1.54
CA LEU A 276 -10.50 15.43 -0.21
C LEU A 276 -9.02 15.78 -0.26
N VAL A 277 -8.28 15.24 -1.22
CA VAL A 277 -6.84 15.55 -1.41
C VAL A 277 -6.61 17.03 -1.73
N VAL A 278 -7.49 17.64 -2.54
CA VAL A 278 -7.39 19.07 -2.89
C VAL A 278 -7.68 19.98 -1.68
N ILE A 279 -8.66 19.61 -0.86
CA ILE A 279 -9.03 20.38 0.34
C ILE A 279 -7.89 20.31 1.37
N ASP A 280 -7.33 19.12 1.57
CA ASP A 280 -6.25 18.88 2.53
C ASP A 280 -5.01 19.70 2.21
N ARG A 281 -4.61 19.78 0.94
CA ARG A 281 -3.48 20.60 0.49
C ARG A 281 -3.65 22.09 0.80
N LYS A 282 -4.88 22.61 0.86
CA LYS A 282 -5.15 24.00 1.23
C LYS A 282 -4.98 24.29 2.74
N SER A 283 -5.07 23.25 3.58
CA SER A 283 -4.92 23.41 5.04
C SER A 283 -3.45 23.46 5.49
N VAL A 284 -2.50 23.11 4.61
CA VAL A 284 -1.06 23.03 4.90
C VAL A 284 -0.28 24.25 4.38
N VAL A 285 -0.92 25.17 3.65
CA VAL A 285 -0.38 26.45 3.20
C VAL A 285 -0.89 27.58 4.10
#